data_fc25410d706887724341ac3e9af39afd
#
_entry.id   fc25410d706887724341ac3e9af39afd
#
_cell.length_a   1.000
_cell.length_b   1.000
_cell.length_c   1.000
_cell.angle_alpha   90.00
_cell.angle_beta   90.00
_cell.angle_gamma   90.00
#
_symmetry.space_group_name_H-M   'P 1'
#
loop_
_entity.id
_entity.type
_entity.pdbx_description
1 polymer ?
#
loop_
_entity_poly.entity_id
_entity_poly.type
_entity_poly.pdbx_seq_one_letter_code
_entity_poly.pdbx_strand_id
1 'polypeptide(L)'
;MKFEKIERAYNLILENVQNIQNALATNFYDALIEQNGIYLDGDTDLQEILKNNEKLRALHLTKEEWRRAYQFIFMKASQTEPLQANHQFTPDSIGLLISFLIDQLAKGEKVDLLEIGSGMGNLAETILNHTQKNIDYLGLEIDDLLIDLSASIAEVMNSKAHFAQ
;
A
#
# COMPACT_ATOMS: atom_id res chain seq x y z
N MET A 1 10.24 5.65 -13.36
CA MET A 1 9.91 6.05 -11.97
C MET A 1 10.55 7.40 -11.70
N LYS A 2 9.76 8.39 -11.32
CA LYS A 2 10.25 9.74 -10.99
C LYS A 2 10.13 9.93 -9.48
N PHE A 3 11.25 10.06 -8.80
CA PHE A 3 11.29 10.24 -7.34
C PHE A 3 10.46 11.44 -6.86
N GLU A 4 10.49 12.54 -7.62
CA GLU A 4 9.68 13.74 -7.35
C GLU A 4 8.16 13.46 -7.25
N LYS A 5 7.62 12.56 -8.09
CA LYS A 5 6.21 12.17 -8.01
C LYS A 5 5.91 11.40 -6.72
N ILE A 6 6.81 10.50 -6.34
CA ILE A 6 6.67 9.69 -5.11
C ILE A 6 6.68 10.61 -3.89
N GLU A 7 7.62 11.55 -3.84
CA GLU A 7 7.73 12.54 -2.75
C GLU A 7 6.47 13.42 -2.66
N ARG A 8 5.95 13.89 -3.78
CA ARG A 8 4.70 14.66 -3.80
C ARG A 8 3.51 13.84 -3.33
N ALA A 9 3.38 12.59 -3.78
CA ALA A 9 2.32 11.68 -3.33
C ALA A 9 2.41 11.44 -1.82
N TYR A 10 3.60 11.10 -1.34
CA TYR A 10 3.89 10.94 0.08
C TYR A 10 3.45 12.16 0.91
N ASN A 11 3.83 13.37 0.50
CA ASN A 11 3.48 14.59 1.21
C ASN A 11 1.97 14.86 1.20
N LEU A 12 1.29 14.68 0.06
CA LEU A 12 -0.17 14.87 -0.04
C LEU A 12 -0.94 13.89 0.84
N ILE A 13 -0.53 12.62 0.85
CA ILE A 13 -1.18 11.59 1.69
C ILE A 13 -0.96 11.92 3.17
N LEU A 14 0.26 12.26 3.59
CA LEU A 14 0.54 12.61 4.98
C LEU A 14 -0.22 13.85 5.46
N GLU A 15 -0.33 14.86 4.62
CA GLU A 15 -1.11 16.06 4.92
C GLU A 15 -2.59 15.70 5.13
N ASN A 16 -3.16 14.87 4.26
CA ASN A 16 -4.53 14.39 4.40
C ASN A 16 -4.72 13.55 5.67
N VAL A 17 -3.81 12.62 5.95
CA VAL A 17 -3.84 11.80 7.17
C VAL A 17 -3.83 12.71 8.41
N GLN A 18 -2.97 13.73 8.45
CA GLN A 18 -2.92 14.69 9.57
C GLN A 18 -4.22 15.46 9.73
N ASN A 19 -4.84 15.89 8.62
CA ASN A 19 -6.13 16.59 8.64
C ASN A 19 -7.25 15.67 9.17
N ILE A 20 -7.26 14.39 8.77
CA ILE A 20 -8.22 13.40 9.26
C ILE A 20 -8.01 13.13 10.76
N GLN A 21 -6.76 12.92 11.19
CA GLN A 21 -6.44 12.73 12.61
C GLN A 21 -6.97 13.89 13.46
N ASN A 22 -6.77 15.12 13.02
CA ASN A 22 -7.24 16.31 13.72
C ASN A 22 -8.77 16.42 13.74
N ALA A 23 -9.43 16.08 12.63
CA ALA A 23 -10.89 16.19 12.51
C ALA A 23 -11.63 15.09 13.28
N LEU A 24 -11.12 13.86 13.25
CA LEU A 24 -11.78 12.68 13.82
C LEU A 24 -11.18 12.22 15.17
N ALA A 25 -10.12 12.88 15.65
CA ALA A 25 -9.39 12.50 16.86
C ALA A 25 -8.98 11.00 16.87
N THR A 26 -8.47 10.50 15.73
CA THR A 26 -8.12 9.09 15.51
C THR A 26 -6.60 8.88 15.42
N ASN A 27 -6.14 7.62 15.42
CA ASN A 27 -4.74 7.29 15.23
C ASN A 27 -4.30 7.39 13.76
N PHE A 28 -3.00 7.24 13.51
CA PHE A 28 -2.43 7.40 12.18
C PHE A 28 -2.96 6.36 11.17
N TYR A 29 -3.07 5.10 11.58
CA TYR A 29 -3.43 4.02 10.66
C TYR A 29 -4.90 4.04 10.27
N ASP A 30 -5.80 4.31 11.23
CA ASP A 30 -7.22 4.51 10.94
C ASP A 30 -7.43 5.72 10.02
N ALA A 31 -6.69 6.82 10.25
CA ALA A 31 -6.72 7.99 9.39
C ALA A 31 -6.19 7.70 7.98
N LEU A 32 -5.21 6.79 7.83
CA LEU A 32 -4.70 6.38 6.53
C LEU A 32 -5.70 5.52 5.76
N ILE A 33 -6.38 4.59 6.44
CA ILE A 33 -7.47 3.80 5.86
C ILE A 33 -8.60 4.72 5.39
N GLU A 34 -9.01 5.68 6.24
CA GLU A 34 -10.02 6.69 5.90
C GLU A 34 -9.60 7.53 4.68
N GLN A 35 -8.34 8.01 4.64
CA GLN A 35 -7.79 8.72 3.48
C GLN A 35 -7.89 7.89 2.20
N ASN A 36 -7.59 6.61 2.28
CA ASN A 36 -7.67 5.71 1.14
C ASN A 36 -9.12 5.55 0.64
N GLY A 37 -10.07 5.41 1.56
CA GLY A 37 -11.52 5.40 1.26
C GLY A 37 -11.95 6.69 0.58
N ILE A 38 -11.64 7.85 1.16
CA ILE A 38 -11.98 9.17 0.58
C ILE A 38 -11.32 9.37 -0.79
N TYR A 39 -10.11 8.85 -1.00
CA TYR A 39 -9.47 8.90 -2.32
C TYR A 39 -10.27 8.13 -3.37
N LEU A 40 -10.91 7.02 -3.01
CA LEU A 40 -11.68 6.16 -3.92
C LEU A 40 -13.06 6.72 -4.22
N ASP A 41 -13.82 7.10 -3.20
CA ASP A 41 -15.25 7.47 -3.30
C ASP A 41 -15.51 8.98 -3.21
N GLY A 42 -14.60 9.77 -2.62
CA GLY A 42 -14.77 11.20 -2.42
C GLY A 42 -15.73 11.58 -1.30
N ASP A 43 -16.12 10.65 -0.44
CA ASP A 43 -17.13 10.88 0.62
C ASP A 43 -16.48 11.54 1.84
N THR A 44 -16.44 12.88 1.83
CA THR A 44 -16.01 13.70 2.96
C THR A 44 -16.48 15.16 2.84
N ASP A 45 -16.72 15.81 3.96
CA ASP A 45 -16.97 17.24 4.04
C ASP A 45 -15.67 18.09 4.10
N LEU A 46 -14.50 17.42 4.23
CA LEU A 46 -13.20 18.10 4.36
C LEU A 46 -12.65 18.49 2.98
N GLN A 47 -12.95 19.72 2.55
CA GLN A 47 -12.63 20.24 1.22
C GLN A 47 -11.13 20.19 0.88
N GLU A 48 -10.26 20.33 1.88
CA GLU A 48 -8.82 20.29 1.68
C GLU A 48 -8.33 18.90 1.26
N ILE A 49 -8.93 17.85 1.82
CA ILE A 49 -8.64 16.45 1.45
C ILE A 49 -9.06 16.19 0.01
N LEU A 50 -10.26 16.63 -0.39
CA LEU A 50 -10.71 16.49 -1.77
C LEU A 50 -9.76 17.18 -2.76
N LYS A 51 -9.35 18.40 -2.46
CA LYS A 51 -8.40 19.18 -3.27
C LYS A 51 -7.03 18.50 -3.37
N ASN A 52 -6.53 17.93 -2.26
CA ASN A 52 -5.26 17.21 -2.27
C ASN A 52 -5.39 15.87 -3.03
N ASN A 53 -6.52 15.19 -2.93
CA ASN A 53 -6.79 13.97 -3.70
C ASN A 53 -6.90 14.25 -5.22
N GLU A 54 -7.42 15.40 -5.63
CA GLU A 54 -7.36 15.83 -7.04
C GLU A 54 -5.91 16.00 -7.53
N LYS A 55 -5.07 16.67 -6.72
CA LYS A 55 -3.63 16.81 -7.04
C LYS A 55 -2.93 15.44 -7.11
N LEU A 56 -3.30 14.53 -6.18
CA LEU A 56 -2.75 13.17 -6.13
C LEU A 56 -3.11 12.37 -7.38
N ARG A 57 -4.38 12.42 -7.83
CA ARG A 57 -4.82 11.81 -9.09
C ARG A 57 -4.08 12.39 -10.31
N ALA A 58 -3.84 13.70 -10.32
CA ALA A 58 -3.11 14.38 -11.41
C ALA A 58 -1.64 13.96 -11.52
N LEU A 59 -1.05 13.30 -10.51
CA LEU A 59 0.30 12.75 -10.60
C LEU A 59 0.39 11.55 -11.54
N HIS A 60 -0.72 10.86 -11.81
CA HIS A 60 -0.75 9.64 -12.62
C HIS A 60 0.33 8.65 -12.21
N LEU A 61 0.30 8.23 -10.94
CA LEU A 61 1.28 7.31 -10.38
C LEU A 61 1.12 5.91 -10.98
N THR A 62 2.23 5.29 -11.30
CA THR A 62 2.28 3.85 -11.57
C THR A 62 2.08 3.05 -10.28
N LYS A 63 1.73 1.76 -10.39
CA LYS A 63 1.59 0.88 -9.22
C LYS A 63 2.86 0.85 -8.37
N GLU A 64 4.04 0.83 -9.00
CA GLU A 64 5.31 0.86 -8.29
C GLU A 64 5.59 2.21 -7.60
N GLU A 65 5.18 3.33 -8.20
CA GLU A 65 5.28 4.65 -7.55
C GLU A 65 4.33 4.76 -6.34
N TRP A 66 3.11 4.20 -6.43
CA TRP A 66 2.19 4.05 -5.31
C TRP A 66 2.79 3.21 -4.18
N ARG A 67 3.27 1.99 -4.52
CA ARG A 67 3.91 1.10 -3.54
C ARG A 67 5.03 1.80 -2.79
N ARG A 68 5.89 2.54 -3.51
CA ARG A 68 7.00 3.31 -2.91
C ARG A 68 6.52 4.44 -2.00
N ALA A 69 5.48 5.16 -2.39
CA ALA A 69 4.91 6.21 -1.55
C ALA A 69 4.39 5.63 -0.23
N TYR A 70 3.63 4.55 -0.26
CA TYR A 70 3.17 3.87 0.94
C TYR A 70 4.31 3.29 1.77
N GLN A 71 5.32 2.69 1.15
CA GLN A 71 6.50 2.20 1.86
C GLN A 71 7.16 3.31 2.69
N PHE A 72 7.35 4.50 2.12
CA PHE A 72 7.90 5.64 2.87
C PHE A 72 6.97 6.14 3.97
N ILE A 73 5.67 6.14 3.75
CA ILE A 73 4.67 6.49 4.77
C ILE A 73 4.81 5.56 5.98
N PHE A 74 4.87 4.25 5.74
CA PHE A 74 5.02 3.27 6.81
C PHE A 74 6.37 3.33 7.51
N MET A 75 7.44 3.55 6.77
CA MET A 75 8.77 3.75 7.37
C MET A 75 8.78 4.95 8.32
N LYS A 76 8.03 6.00 8.01
CA LYS A 76 7.87 7.15 8.91
C LYS A 76 6.97 6.82 10.09
N ALA A 77 5.82 6.23 9.85
CA ALA A 77 4.85 5.88 10.90
C ALA A 77 5.44 4.92 11.93
N SER A 78 6.22 3.92 11.51
CA SER A 78 6.85 2.97 12.41
C SER A 78 7.85 3.59 13.40
N GLN A 79 8.34 4.80 13.13
CA GLN A 79 9.21 5.54 14.04
C GLN A 79 8.44 6.24 15.16
N THR A 80 7.18 6.58 14.93
CA THR A 80 6.35 7.35 15.86
C THR A 80 5.25 6.51 16.51
N GLU A 81 4.64 5.63 15.74
CA GLU A 81 3.55 4.75 16.17
C GLU A 81 3.81 3.32 15.66
N PRO A 82 4.73 2.56 16.28
CA PRO A 82 5.04 1.21 15.83
C PRO A 82 3.83 0.27 16.04
N LEU A 83 3.40 -0.42 14.98
CA LEU A 83 2.30 -1.39 15.03
C LEU A 83 2.65 -2.59 15.92
N GLN A 84 3.85 -3.13 15.76
CA GLN A 84 4.39 -4.24 16.55
C GLN A 84 5.90 -4.07 16.71
N ALA A 85 6.45 -4.56 17.81
CA ALA A 85 7.88 -4.41 18.14
C ALA A 85 8.85 -4.97 17.09
N ASN A 86 8.41 -5.93 16.27
CA ASN A 86 9.23 -6.61 15.25
C ASN A 86 8.68 -6.47 13.83
N HIS A 87 7.79 -5.51 13.60
CA HIS A 87 7.24 -5.31 12.25
C HIS A 87 8.29 -4.68 11.33
N GLN A 88 8.88 -5.49 10.47
CA GLN A 88 9.88 -5.07 9.50
C GLN A 88 9.40 -5.38 8.09
N PHE A 89 9.71 -4.48 7.16
CA PHE A 89 9.49 -4.76 5.75
C PHE A 89 10.45 -5.82 5.23
N THR A 90 9.93 -6.73 4.42
CA THR A 90 10.78 -7.55 3.57
C THR A 90 11.54 -6.61 2.63
N PRO A 91 12.89 -6.69 2.58
CA PRO A 91 13.66 -5.84 1.67
C PRO A 91 13.24 -6.02 0.22
N ASP A 92 13.18 -4.92 -0.54
CA ASP A 92 12.78 -4.95 -1.95
C ASP A 92 13.59 -5.93 -2.79
N SER A 93 14.89 -6.08 -2.49
CA SER A 93 15.76 -7.06 -3.15
C SER A 93 15.28 -8.51 -3.03
N ILE A 94 14.65 -8.85 -1.91
CA ILE A 94 14.05 -10.19 -1.70
C ILE A 94 12.78 -10.32 -2.54
N GLY A 95 11.93 -9.31 -2.57
CA GLY A 95 10.72 -9.32 -3.42
C GLY A 95 11.07 -9.44 -4.91
N LEU A 96 12.09 -8.71 -5.36
CA LEU A 96 12.59 -8.81 -6.74
C LEU A 96 13.16 -10.19 -7.06
N LEU A 97 13.90 -10.78 -6.11
CA LEU A 97 14.41 -12.15 -6.27
C LEU A 97 13.27 -13.17 -6.37
N ILE A 98 12.25 -13.05 -5.52
CA ILE A 98 11.07 -13.91 -5.55
C ILE A 98 10.35 -13.77 -6.89
N SER A 99 10.15 -12.56 -7.39
CA SER A 99 9.52 -12.29 -8.70
C SER A 99 10.31 -12.96 -9.82
N PHE A 100 11.63 -12.84 -9.81
CA PHE A 100 12.51 -13.49 -10.77
C PHE A 100 12.39 -15.02 -10.70
N LEU A 101 12.40 -15.59 -9.50
CA LEU A 101 12.27 -17.05 -9.32
C LEU A 101 10.89 -17.56 -9.80
N ILE A 102 9.82 -16.82 -9.54
CA ILE A 102 8.49 -17.15 -10.05
C ILE A 102 8.52 -17.20 -11.59
N ASP A 103 9.08 -16.17 -12.22
CA ASP A 103 9.15 -16.08 -13.68
C ASP A 103 9.97 -17.23 -14.30
N GLN A 104 11.02 -17.69 -13.62
CA GLN A 104 11.89 -18.77 -14.11
C GLN A 104 11.38 -20.17 -13.81
N LEU A 105 10.75 -20.38 -12.66
CA LEU A 105 10.46 -21.72 -12.15
C LEU A 105 8.99 -22.13 -12.30
N ALA A 106 8.05 -21.16 -12.28
CA ALA A 106 6.65 -21.48 -12.38
C ALA A 106 6.27 -21.93 -13.79
N LYS A 107 5.60 -23.08 -13.85
CA LYS A 107 5.10 -23.63 -15.10
C LYS A 107 3.80 -22.94 -15.50
N GLY A 108 3.70 -22.52 -16.76
CA GLY A 108 2.52 -21.84 -17.29
C GLY A 108 2.51 -20.34 -17.05
N GLU A 109 1.46 -19.68 -17.52
CA GLU A 109 1.28 -18.22 -17.44
C GLU A 109 0.54 -17.79 -16.17
N LYS A 110 -0.33 -18.65 -15.63
CA LYS A 110 -1.08 -18.39 -14.40
C LYS A 110 -0.44 -19.10 -13.22
N VAL A 111 -0.29 -18.38 -12.11
CA VAL A 111 0.31 -18.87 -10.86
C VAL A 111 -0.56 -18.46 -9.69
N ASP A 112 -0.94 -19.41 -8.84
CA ASP A 112 -1.58 -19.18 -7.57
C ASP A 112 -0.49 -19.03 -6.51
N LEU A 113 -0.49 -17.91 -5.79
CA LEU A 113 0.54 -17.58 -4.79
C LEU A 113 -0.11 -17.25 -3.45
N LEU A 114 0.34 -17.99 -2.42
CA LEU A 114 -0.05 -17.77 -1.04
C LEU A 114 1.11 -17.21 -0.23
N GLU A 115 0.90 -16.07 0.41
CA GLU A 115 1.82 -15.50 1.40
C GLU A 115 1.25 -15.63 2.81
N ILE A 116 2.03 -16.16 3.75
CA ILE A 116 1.66 -16.26 5.17
C ILE A 116 2.40 -15.17 5.94
N GLY A 117 1.65 -14.34 6.69
CA GLY A 117 2.19 -13.17 7.35
C GLY A 117 2.42 -12.02 6.37
N SER A 118 1.40 -11.70 5.57
CA SER A 118 1.50 -10.71 4.49
C SER A 118 1.71 -9.26 4.96
N GLY A 119 1.45 -8.99 6.23
CA GLY A 119 1.61 -7.66 6.81
C GLY A 119 0.78 -6.62 6.04
N MET A 120 1.43 -5.52 5.67
CA MET A 120 0.79 -4.43 4.92
C MET A 120 0.82 -4.64 3.39
N GLY A 121 1.16 -5.84 2.91
CA GLY A 121 1.14 -6.16 1.49
C GLY A 121 2.31 -5.62 0.66
N ASN A 122 3.37 -5.08 1.27
CA ASN A 122 4.49 -4.52 0.52
C ASN A 122 5.21 -5.57 -0.35
N LEU A 123 5.39 -6.79 0.16
CA LEU A 123 5.97 -7.90 -0.61
C LEU A 123 5.02 -8.32 -1.74
N ALA A 124 3.72 -8.45 -1.45
CA ALA A 124 2.69 -8.73 -2.45
C ALA A 124 2.78 -7.79 -3.64
N GLU A 125 2.74 -6.48 -3.37
CA GLU A 125 2.79 -5.45 -4.40
C GLU A 125 4.14 -5.42 -5.13
N THR A 126 5.24 -5.74 -4.45
CA THR A 126 6.55 -5.88 -5.09
C THR A 126 6.53 -7.04 -6.11
N ILE A 127 6.00 -8.20 -5.72
CA ILE A 127 5.91 -9.36 -6.62
C ILE A 127 5.00 -9.06 -7.80
N LEU A 128 3.77 -8.57 -7.54
CA LEU A 128 2.77 -8.29 -8.57
C LEU A 128 3.23 -7.23 -9.58
N ASN A 129 4.03 -6.26 -9.14
CA ASN A 129 4.55 -5.20 -10.02
C ASN A 129 5.75 -5.63 -10.88
N HIS A 130 6.44 -6.71 -10.53
CA HIS A 130 7.70 -7.10 -11.18
C HIS A 130 7.69 -8.47 -11.87
N THR A 131 6.71 -9.33 -11.59
CA THR A 131 6.55 -10.59 -12.31
C THR A 131 5.90 -10.40 -13.68
N GLN A 132 6.25 -11.24 -14.63
CA GLN A 132 5.60 -11.33 -15.94
C GLN A 132 4.43 -12.33 -15.95
N LYS A 133 4.26 -13.09 -14.87
CA LYS A 133 3.18 -14.07 -14.73
C LYS A 133 1.86 -13.41 -14.30
N ASN A 134 0.77 -14.05 -14.66
CA ASN A 134 -0.55 -13.68 -14.13
C ASN A 134 -0.73 -14.35 -12.76
N ILE A 135 -0.51 -13.58 -11.69
CA ILE A 135 -0.60 -14.09 -10.32
C ILE A 135 -2.02 -13.93 -9.79
N ASP A 136 -2.57 -15.02 -9.25
CA ASP A 136 -3.70 -15.01 -8.33
C ASP A 136 -3.13 -15.04 -6.92
N TYR A 137 -3.19 -13.90 -6.22
CA TYR A 137 -2.47 -13.70 -4.98
C TYR A 137 -3.40 -13.65 -3.78
N LEU A 138 -3.08 -14.43 -2.75
CA LEU A 138 -3.73 -14.39 -1.45
C LEU A 138 -2.69 -14.19 -0.34
N GLY A 139 -2.80 -13.10 0.39
CA GLY A 139 -2.05 -12.83 1.62
C GLY A 139 -2.87 -13.21 2.85
N LEU A 140 -2.29 -14.00 3.74
CA LEU A 140 -2.88 -14.28 5.05
C LEU A 140 -2.18 -13.47 6.13
N GLU A 141 -2.96 -12.79 6.96
CA GLU A 141 -2.48 -11.98 8.08
C GLU A 141 -3.40 -12.19 9.29
N ILE A 142 -2.83 -12.19 10.48
CA ILE A 142 -3.59 -12.40 11.72
C ILE A 142 -4.10 -11.08 12.34
N ASP A 143 -3.46 -9.98 12.02
CA ASP A 143 -3.78 -8.64 12.54
C ASP A 143 -4.82 -7.97 11.66
N ASP A 144 -6.03 -7.76 12.18
CA ASP A 144 -7.15 -7.15 11.45
C ASP A 144 -6.80 -5.76 10.90
N LEU A 145 -6.04 -4.95 11.65
CA LEU A 145 -5.63 -3.63 11.19
C LEU A 145 -4.70 -3.71 9.97
N LEU A 146 -3.79 -4.69 9.96
CA LEU A 146 -2.90 -4.91 8.80
C LEU A 146 -3.66 -5.42 7.58
N ILE A 147 -4.70 -6.23 7.78
CA ILE A 147 -5.59 -6.68 6.70
C ILE A 147 -6.32 -5.47 6.10
N ASP A 148 -6.95 -4.64 6.92
CA ASP A 148 -7.68 -3.46 6.46
C ASP A 148 -6.75 -2.46 5.74
N LEU A 149 -5.54 -2.25 6.27
CA LEU A 149 -4.53 -1.41 5.62
C LEU A 149 -4.11 -1.96 4.26
N SER A 150 -3.74 -3.24 4.19
CA SER A 150 -3.29 -3.86 2.95
C SER A 150 -4.39 -3.89 1.89
N ALA A 151 -5.63 -4.17 2.29
CA ALA A 151 -6.80 -4.14 1.40
C ALA A 151 -7.06 -2.73 0.86
N SER A 152 -7.07 -1.71 1.73
CA SER A 152 -7.30 -0.31 1.31
C SER A 152 -6.21 0.19 0.35
N ILE A 153 -4.96 -0.18 0.58
CA ILE A 153 -3.83 0.16 -0.31
C ILE A 153 -3.98 -0.55 -1.66
N ALA A 154 -4.31 -1.85 -1.65
CA ALA A 154 -4.51 -2.61 -2.87
C ALA A 154 -5.63 -2.01 -3.73
N GLU A 155 -6.72 -1.54 -3.12
CA GLU A 155 -7.81 -0.85 -3.82
C GLU A 155 -7.32 0.45 -4.46
N VAL A 156 -6.61 1.32 -3.73
CA VAL A 156 -6.03 2.56 -4.28
C VAL A 156 -5.10 2.29 -5.46
N MET A 157 -4.30 1.22 -5.37
CA MET A 157 -3.36 0.82 -6.41
C MET A 157 -4.04 0.07 -7.58
N ASN A 158 -5.32 -0.25 -7.47
CA ASN A 158 -6.02 -1.17 -8.37
C ASN A 158 -5.20 -2.47 -8.54
N SER A 159 -4.77 -3.03 -7.41
CA SER A 159 -4.02 -4.27 -7.32
C SER A 159 -4.93 -5.49 -7.43
N LYS A 160 -4.33 -6.64 -7.76
CA LYS A 160 -5.01 -7.95 -7.76
C LYS A 160 -4.76 -8.72 -6.46
N ALA A 161 -4.04 -8.14 -5.50
CA ALA A 161 -3.79 -8.78 -4.23
C ALA A 161 -5.09 -8.87 -3.41
N HIS A 162 -5.32 -10.04 -2.82
CA HIS A 162 -6.38 -10.26 -1.84
C HIS A 162 -5.75 -10.58 -0.50
N PHE A 163 -6.36 -10.07 0.57
CA PHE A 163 -5.89 -10.27 1.94
C PHE A 163 -7.01 -10.83 2.80
N ALA A 164 -6.68 -11.80 3.68
CA ALA A 164 -7.62 -12.46 4.57
C ALA A 164 -6.94 -12.86 5.89
N GLN A 165 -7.78 -13.18 6.90
CA GLN A 165 -7.34 -13.73 8.18
C GLN A 165 -7.07 -15.24 8.07
#